data_c1c41b4f608d900623ee2eaea8385ef9
#
_entry.id   c1c41b4f608d900623ee2eaea8385ef9
#
_cell.length_a   1.000
_cell.length_b   1.000
_cell.length_c   1.000
_cell.angle_alpha   90.00
_cell.angle_beta   90.00
_cell.angle_gamma   90.00
#
_symmetry.space_group_name_H-M   'P 1'
#
loop_
_entity.id
_entity.type
_entity.pdbx_description
1 polymer ?
#
loop_
_entity_poly.entity_id
_entity_poly.type
_entity_poly.pdbx_seq_one_letter_code
_entity_poly.pdbx_strand_id
1 'polypeptide(L)'
;MYQDDSLTLHTDLYQINMMQVYFDKGIHNKNAVFEVYFRKEPFENGYAVFAGLQRMVEYLKDLRFTKTDIAYLEELGYPADFIAYLKDFKLELSIRSAQEGDLVFANEPIVQVEGPLAQCQLVETALLNIVNFQTLIATKAARIRSVIDDEPLLEFGSRRAQEMDAAIWGTRAAVIGGANATSNVRAGKMFDIPVSGTHAHALVQAYGDDYDAFMAYAGTHKDCVFLVDTYDTLRLGVPAAIRVANELGDKINFLGVRIDSGDMAYLSKKIREQLDAAGYPDAKIYASNDLDENTILNLKMQKAKIDVWGVGTKLITAYDQPALGAVYKIVSIEDENGVMQDTIKLSNNAEKVSTPGKKQVWRITSRERNKTEGDYITFTDTDVNELDEVYMFHPTYTYINKTVKDFEAVPLLVDIFDKGELVYNLPTLAEIQDYARKEYDKLWDEYKRLLNPQDYPVDLSQEVWQNKMDLIDRIRKEAQQKGEVK
;
A
#
# COMPACT_ATOMS: atom_id res chain seq x y z
N MET A 1 7.43 8.04 -21.60
CA MET A 1 8.52 7.55 -20.74
C MET A 1 8.89 6.15 -21.14
N TYR A 2 7.98 5.24 -21.23
CA TYR A 2 8.20 3.94 -21.86
C TYR A 2 7.87 4.06 -23.34
N GLN A 3 8.76 3.57 -24.21
CA GLN A 3 8.55 3.62 -25.67
C GLN A 3 7.57 2.54 -26.15
N ASP A 4 7.34 1.53 -25.31
CA ASP A 4 6.45 0.43 -25.57
C ASP A 4 5.09 0.65 -24.90
N ASP A 5 4.02 0.24 -25.58
CA ASP A 5 2.64 0.37 -25.10
C ASP A 5 2.26 -0.69 -24.05
N SER A 6 3.19 -1.55 -23.63
CA SER A 6 2.97 -2.67 -22.72
C SER A 6 4.09 -2.79 -21.70
N LEU A 7 3.75 -3.20 -20.48
CA LEU A 7 4.69 -3.57 -19.42
C LEU A 7 4.84 -5.09 -19.28
N THR A 8 4.50 -5.88 -20.29
CA THR A 8 4.53 -7.36 -20.23
C THR A 8 5.92 -7.90 -19.92
N LEU A 9 6.98 -7.27 -20.45
CA LEU A 9 8.36 -7.63 -20.13
C LEU A 9 8.89 -7.02 -18.81
N HIS A 10 8.06 -6.32 -18.03
CA HIS A 10 8.38 -5.97 -16.65
C HIS A 10 8.27 -7.22 -15.76
N THR A 11 9.15 -8.17 -16.03
CA THR A 11 9.21 -9.47 -15.36
C THR A 11 10.67 -9.93 -15.23
N ASP A 12 10.94 -10.88 -14.34
CA ASP A 12 12.27 -11.46 -14.23
C ASP A 12 12.48 -12.52 -15.31
N LEU A 13 13.72 -12.66 -15.79
CA LEU A 13 14.07 -13.60 -16.86
C LEU A 13 13.63 -15.05 -16.56
N TYR A 14 13.70 -15.47 -15.28
CA TYR A 14 13.30 -16.84 -14.92
C TYR A 14 11.81 -17.11 -15.17
N GLN A 15 10.96 -16.08 -15.18
CA GLN A 15 9.54 -16.24 -15.51
C GLN A 15 9.36 -16.69 -16.95
N ILE A 16 10.01 -16.02 -17.90
CA ILE A 16 9.98 -16.38 -19.31
C ILE A 16 10.61 -17.76 -19.54
N ASN A 17 11.74 -18.04 -18.86
CA ASN A 17 12.38 -19.36 -18.95
C ASN A 17 11.47 -20.48 -18.42
N MET A 18 10.76 -20.27 -17.33
CA MET A 18 9.81 -21.23 -16.80
C MET A 18 8.61 -21.41 -17.73
N MET A 19 8.08 -20.33 -18.30
CA MET A 19 7.01 -20.40 -19.31
C MET A 19 7.43 -21.28 -20.50
N GLN A 20 8.67 -21.11 -21.01
CA GLN A 20 9.21 -21.97 -22.07
C GLN A 20 9.27 -23.43 -21.63
N VAL A 21 9.78 -23.73 -20.45
CA VAL A 21 9.82 -25.10 -19.92
C VAL A 21 8.41 -25.71 -19.84
N TYR A 22 7.43 -24.94 -19.35
CA TYR A 22 6.05 -25.38 -19.26
C TYR A 22 5.46 -25.63 -20.66
N PHE A 23 5.77 -24.77 -21.63
CA PHE A 23 5.35 -24.92 -23.02
C PHE A 23 5.96 -26.17 -23.64
N ASP A 24 7.28 -26.37 -23.55
CA ASP A 24 7.98 -27.54 -24.11
C ASP A 24 7.51 -28.88 -23.53
N LYS A 25 7.02 -28.87 -22.28
CA LYS A 25 6.46 -30.05 -21.60
C LYS A 25 4.96 -30.18 -21.74
N GLY A 26 4.28 -29.27 -22.43
CA GLY A 26 2.84 -29.33 -22.68
C GLY A 26 1.99 -29.08 -21.41
N ILE A 27 2.57 -28.48 -20.36
CA ILE A 27 1.86 -28.21 -19.10
C ILE A 27 1.50 -26.73 -18.91
N HIS A 28 1.82 -25.88 -19.88
CA HIS A 28 1.63 -24.42 -19.81
C HIS A 28 0.16 -24.00 -19.60
N ASN A 29 -0.79 -24.82 -20.05
CA ASN A 29 -2.24 -24.58 -19.93
C ASN A 29 -2.89 -25.31 -18.74
N LYS A 30 -2.13 -26.04 -17.90
CA LYS A 30 -2.68 -26.61 -16.68
C LYS A 30 -3.21 -25.48 -15.79
N ASN A 31 -4.40 -25.69 -15.24
CA ASN A 31 -4.94 -24.71 -14.28
C ASN A 31 -4.09 -24.70 -13.01
N ALA A 32 -3.74 -23.53 -12.54
CA ALA A 32 -2.94 -23.34 -11.32
C ALA A 32 -3.49 -22.17 -10.51
N VAL A 33 -3.30 -22.23 -9.19
CA VAL A 33 -3.66 -21.16 -8.26
C VAL A 33 -2.41 -20.70 -7.54
N PHE A 34 -2.17 -19.38 -7.59
CA PHE A 34 -1.10 -18.71 -6.88
C PHE A 34 -1.66 -17.66 -5.92
N GLU A 35 -0.93 -17.36 -4.86
CA GLU A 35 -1.31 -16.33 -3.89
C GLU A 35 -0.16 -15.39 -3.58
N VAL A 36 -0.51 -14.11 -3.46
CA VAL A 36 0.34 -13.06 -2.89
C VAL A 36 0.03 -12.93 -1.42
N TYR A 37 1.04 -12.93 -0.57
CA TYR A 37 0.96 -12.62 0.86
C TYR A 37 2.31 -12.12 1.36
N PHE A 38 2.34 -11.48 2.52
CA PHE A 38 3.57 -11.14 3.22
C PHE A 38 3.65 -11.87 4.57
N ARG A 39 4.84 -11.91 5.21
CA ARG A 39 5.09 -12.76 6.38
C ARG A 39 5.22 -12.01 7.69
N LYS A 40 5.41 -10.71 7.64
CA LYS A 40 5.57 -9.82 8.79
C LYS A 40 4.95 -8.49 8.46
N GLU A 41 4.29 -7.90 9.41
CA GLU A 41 3.78 -6.54 9.28
C GLU A 41 4.94 -5.56 9.04
N PRO A 42 4.77 -4.61 8.10
CA PRO A 42 5.78 -3.58 7.88
C PRO A 42 5.87 -2.64 9.08
N PHE A 43 7.04 -2.06 9.31
CA PHE A 43 7.30 -1.05 10.36
C PHE A 43 7.06 -1.56 11.79
N GLU A 44 7.08 -2.88 12.03
CA GLU A 44 6.65 -3.48 13.30
C GLU A 44 5.23 -3.02 13.72
N ASN A 45 4.38 -2.76 12.74
CA ASN A 45 3.01 -2.27 12.93
C ASN A 45 2.05 -3.45 13.24
N GLY A 46 0.84 -3.17 13.66
CA GLY A 46 -0.18 -4.21 13.87
C GLY A 46 -1.06 -4.48 12.65
N TYR A 47 -0.83 -3.81 11.51
CA TYR A 47 -1.60 -3.93 10.26
C TYR A 47 -0.81 -3.36 9.08
N ALA A 48 -1.23 -3.70 7.87
CA ALA A 48 -0.87 -2.98 6.65
C ALA A 48 -2.14 -2.47 5.94
N VAL A 49 -2.02 -1.38 5.19
CA VAL A 49 -3.11 -0.82 4.36
C VAL A 49 -2.87 -1.24 2.92
N PHE A 50 -3.73 -2.08 2.37
CA PHE A 50 -3.58 -2.58 1.01
C PHE A 50 -3.80 -1.46 -0.02
N ALA A 51 -2.87 -1.35 -0.96
CA ALA A 51 -2.93 -0.44 -2.09
C ALA A 51 -2.21 -1.03 -3.31
N GLY A 52 -2.62 -0.59 -4.51
CA GLY A 52 -2.03 -1.01 -5.77
C GLY A 52 -2.99 -1.70 -6.73
N LEU A 53 -4.24 -1.98 -6.33
CA LEU A 53 -5.20 -2.70 -7.17
C LEU A 53 -5.48 -1.96 -8.48
N GLN A 54 -5.67 -0.63 -8.46
CA GLN A 54 -5.86 0.13 -9.69
C GLN A 54 -4.70 -0.06 -10.68
N ARG A 55 -3.45 0.00 -10.20
CA ARG A 55 -2.27 -0.19 -11.05
C ARG A 55 -2.16 -1.63 -11.57
N MET A 56 -2.52 -2.62 -10.75
CA MET A 56 -2.61 -4.01 -11.16
C MET A 56 -3.64 -4.20 -12.28
N VAL A 57 -4.81 -3.60 -12.15
CA VAL A 57 -5.87 -3.64 -13.18
C VAL A 57 -5.39 -3.00 -14.49
N GLU A 58 -4.73 -1.84 -14.43
CA GLU A 58 -4.14 -1.19 -15.60
C GLU A 58 -3.10 -2.09 -16.29
N TYR A 59 -2.18 -2.68 -15.53
CA TYR A 59 -1.18 -3.62 -16.02
C TYR A 59 -1.81 -4.83 -16.71
N LEU A 60 -2.79 -5.48 -16.06
CA LEU A 60 -3.41 -6.70 -16.58
C LEU A 60 -4.26 -6.44 -17.82
N LYS A 61 -4.97 -5.31 -17.90
CA LYS A 61 -5.73 -4.91 -19.09
C LYS A 61 -4.86 -4.71 -20.32
N ASP A 62 -3.64 -4.25 -20.14
CA ASP A 62 -2.70 -3.99 -21.21
C ASP A 62 -1.70 -5.12 -21.42
N LEU A 63 -1.86 -6.25 -20.73
CA LEU A 63 -0.94 -7.39 -20.79
C LEU A 63 -1.01 -8.08 -22.16
N ARG A 64 0.00 -7.87 -22.96
CA ARG A 64 0.18 -8.44 -24.29
C ARG A 64 1.63 -8.36 -24.73
N PHE A 65 2.11 -9.31 -25.51
CA PHE A 65 3.42 -9.21 -26.15
C PHE A 65 3.34 -8.33 -27.39
N THR A 66 4.00 -7.19 -27.37
CA THR A 66 4.10 -6.28 -28.53
C THR A 66 5.05 -6.85 -29.59
N LYS A 67 5.06 -6.25 -30.79
CA LYS A 67 6.01 -6.64 -31.85
C LYS A 67 7.45 -6.42 -31.41
N THR A 68 7.72 -5.39 -30.60
CA THR A 68 9.06 -5.10 -30.08
C THR A 68 9.46 -6.11 -29.01
N ASP A 69 8.55 -6.51 -28.12
CA ASP A 69 8.77 -7.57 -27.13
C ASP A 69 9.14 -8.90 -27.82
N ILE A 70 8.37 -9.27 -28.83
CA ILE A 70 8.60 -10.50 -29.61
C ILE A 70 9.96 -10.46 -30.31
N ALA A 71 10.30 -9.36 -30.98
CA ALA A 71 11.59 -9.22 -31.65
C ALA A 71 12.75 -9.35 -30.67
N TYR A 72 12.63 -8.77 -29.48
CA TYR A 72 13.63 -8.89 -28.43
C TYR A 72 13.78 -10.33 -27.90
N LEU A 73 12.67 -11.04 -27.71
CA LEU A 73 12.72 -12.44 -27.28
C LEU A 73 13.29 -13.36 -28.37
N GLU A 74 13.03 -13.07 -29.66
CA GLU A 74 13.69 -13.75 -30.80
C GLU A 74 15.21 -13.51 -30.78
N GLU A 75 15.66 -12.27 -30.49
CA GLU A 75 17.08 -11.93 -30.37
C GLU A 75 17.74 -12.65 -29.19
N LEU A 76 17.05 -12.85 -28.09
CA LEU A 76 17.51 -13.62 -26.92
C LEU A 76 17.62 -15.13 -27.22
N GLY A 77 17.12 -15.61 -28.37
CA GLY A 77 17.27 -16.98 -28.83
C GLY A 77 16.16 -17.93 -28.38
N TYR A 78 15.00 -17.43 -28.00
CA TYR A 78 13.84 -18.29 -27.69
C TYR A 78 13.33 -19.02 -28.94
N PRO A 79 12.88 -20.30 -28.82
CA PRO A 79 12.45 -21.12 -29.94
C PRO A 79 11.25 -20.52 -30.69
N ALA A 80 11.19 -20.76 -32.01
CA ALA A 80 10.18 -20.16 -32.88
C ALA A 80 8.72 -20.58 -32.54
N ASP A 81 8.52 -21.79 -32.08
CA ASP A 81 7.21 -22.31 -31.64
C ASP A 81 6.75 -21.65 -30.33
N PHE A 82 7.65 -21.47 -29.37
CA PHE A 82 7.35 -20.70 -28.15
C PHE A 82 7.06 -19.23 -28.47
N ILE A 83 7.84 -18.62 -29.38
CA ILE A 83 7.58 -17.25 -29.86
C ILE A 83 6.20 -17.16 -30.54
N ALA A 84 5.79 -18.17 -31.32
CA ALA A 84 4.46 -18.20 -31.91
C ALA A 84 3.36 -18.26 -30.83
N TYR A 85 3.54 -19.06 -29.79
CA TYR A 85 2.64 -19.11 -28.63
C TYR A 85 2.51 -17.73 -27.96
N LEU A 86 3.62 -16.99 -27.76
CA LEU A 86 3.57 -15.65 -27.15
C LEU A 86 2.91 -14.60 -28.05
N LYS A 87 3.01 -14.72 -29.38
CA LYS A 87 2.31 -13.84 -30.35
C LYS A 87 0.78 -13.95 -30.25
N ASP A 88 0.28 -15.14 -29.90
CA ASP A 88 -1.15 -15.41 -29.77
C ASP A 88 -1.67 -15.23 -28.33
N PHE A 89 -0.83 -14.70 -27.43
CA PHE A 89 -1.16 -14.51 -26.01
C PHE A 89 -2.44 -13.69 -25.83
N LYS A 90 -3.35 -14.22 -25.03
CA LYS A 90 -4.56 -13.55 -24.51
C LYS A 90 -4.64 -13.82 -23.03
N LEU A 91 -5.00 -12.80 -22.27
CA LEU A 91 -5.19 -12.95 -20.83
C LEU A 91 -6.39 -13.88 -20.54
N GLU A 92 -6.15 -14.94 -19.78
CA GLU A 92 -7.16 -15.92 -19.35
C GLU A 92 -7.18 -16.10 -17.83
N LEU A 93 -6.54 -15.18 -17.10
CA LEU A 93 -6.46 -15.26 -15.65
C LEU A 93 -7.75 -14.79 -14.99
N SER A 94 -8.16 -15.53 -13.97
CA SER A 94 -9.12 -15.06 -12.96
C SER A 94 -8.34 -14.55 -11.74
N ILE A 95 -8.68 -13.37 -11.26
CA ILE A 95 -7.96 -12.71 -10.16
C ILE A 95 -8.95 -12.27 -9.10
N ARG A 96 -8.67 -12.67 -7.86
CA ARG A 96 -9.34 -12.20 -6.67
C ARG A 96 -8.36 -11.40 -5.81
N SER A 97 -8.82 -10.34 -5.20
CA SER A 97 -7.94 -9.44 -4.42
C SER A 97 -8.68 -8.83 -3.25
N ALA A 98 -7.94 -8.48 -2.21
CA ALA A 98 -8.38 -7.48 -1.25
C ALA A 98 -8.69 -6.17 -1.99
N GLN A 99 -9.58 -5.36 -1.44
CA GLN A 99 -9.91 -4.04 -1.97
C GLN A 99 -8.92 -3.00 -1.48
N GLU A 100 -8.64 -1.97 -2.28
CA GLU A 100 -7.77 -0.89 -1.79
C GLU A 100 -8.40 -0.22 -0.56
N GLY A 101 -7.57 -0.01 0.46
CA GLY A 101 -8.01 0.49 1.76
C GLY A 101 -8.33 -0.60 2.78
N ASP A 102 -8.43 -1.88 2.37
CA ASP A 102 -8.49 -2.97 3.33
C ASP A 102 -7.27 -2.96 4.25
N LEU A 103 -7.50 -3.25 5.51
CA LEU A 103 -6.42 -3.61 6.40
C LEU A 103 -6.07 -5.08 6.17
N VAL A 104 -4.82 -5.36 5.91
CA VAL A 104 -4.33 -6.71 5.62
C VAL A 104 -3.21 -7.09 6.58
N PHE A 105 -3.08 -8.40 6.82
CA PHE A 105 -2.20 -8.91 7.85
C PHE A 105 -1.25 -9.99 7.32
N ALA A 106 -0.20 -10.28 8.07
CA ALA A 106 0.78 -11.28 7.69
C ALA A 106 0.15 -12.69 7.57
N ASN A 107 0.62 -13.44 6.57
CA ASN A 107 0.26 -14.83 6.31
C ASN A 107 -1.16 -15.08 5.77
N GLU A 108 -1.92 -14.04 5.45
CA GLU A 108 -3.17 -14.20 4.71
C GLU A 108 -2.98 -13.90 3.22
N PRO A 109 -3.69 -14.59 2.31
CA PRO A 109 -3.68 -14.23 0.90
C PRO A 109 -4.38 -12.89 0.67
N ILE A 110 -3.67 -11.97 -0.01
CA ILE A 110 -4.18 -10.63 -0.35
C ILE A 110 -4.50 -10.49 -1.84
N VAL A 111 -3.89 -11.32 -2.69
CA VAL A 111 -4.23 -11.47 -4.10
C VAL A 111 -4.14 -12.94 -4.43
N GLN A 112 -5.11 -13.45 -5.17
CA GLN A 112 -5.16 -14.82 -5.68
C GLN A 112 -5.27 -14.77 -7.20
N VAL A 113 -4.41 -15.54 -7.87
CA VAL A 113 -4.31 -15.61 -9.33
C VAL A 113 -4.57 -17.06 -9.75
N GLU A 114 -5.57 -17.27 -10.59
CA GLU A 114 -5.95 -18.58 -11.09
C GLU A 114 -6.02 -18.59 -12.61
N GLY A 115 -5.55 -19.66 -13.25
CA GLY A 115 -5.63 -19.86 -14.69
C GLY A 115 -4.45 -20.65 -15.24
N PRO A 116 -4.15 -20.51 -16.57
CA PRO A 116 -3.05 -21.22 -17.21
C PRO A 116 -1.71 -20.98 -16.48
N LEU A 117 -1.02 -22.06 -16.13
CA LEU A 117 0.22 -22.05 -15.35
C LEU A 117 1.27 -21.03 -15.87
N ALA A 118 1.46 -20.99 -17.20
CA ALA A 118 2.41 -20.05 -17.79
C ALA A 118 2.00 -18.59 -17.59
N GLN A 119 0.72 -18.28 -17.66
CA GLN A 119 0.21 -16.93 -17.43
C GLN A 119 0.31 -16.54 -15.94
N CYS A 120 -0.07 -17.47 -15.03
CA CYS A 120 0.12 -17.25 -13.60
C CYS A 120 1.58 -16.94 -13.25
N GLN A 121 2.54 -17.64 -13.92
CA GLN A 121 3.95 -17.43 -13.70
C GLN A 121 4.43 -16.06 -14.19
N LEU A 122 3.96 -15.61 -15.35
CA LEU A 122 4.40 -14.34 -15.98
C LEU A 122 4.18 -13.12 -15.08
N VAL A 123 3.05 -13.06 -14.40
CA VAL A 123 2.61 -11.85 -13.69
C VAL A 123 3.24 -11.64 -12.31
N GLU A 124 3.99 -12.61 -11.78
CA GLU A 124 4.57 -12.57 -10.44
C GLU A 124 5.30 -11.27 -10.14
N THR A 125 6.31 -10.93 -10.96
CA THR A 125 7.20 -9.79 -10.69
C THR A 125 6.44 -8.47 -10.65
N ALA A 126 5.57 -8.24 -11.64
CA ALA A 126 4.80 -7.00 -11.74
C ALA A 126 3.81 -6.85 -10.57
N LEU A 127 3.06 -7.90 -10.24
CA LEU A 127 2.11 -7.87 -9.13
C LEU A 127 2.83 -7.62 -7.79
N LEU A 128 3.93 -8.32 -7.54
CA LEU A 128 4.72 -8.11 -6.32
C LEU A 128 5.32 -6.72 -6.25
N ASN A 129 5.85 -6.19 -7.35
CA ASN A 129 6.42 -4.84 -7.39
C ASN A 129 5.39 -3.78 -7.03
N ILE A 130 4.19 -3.87 -7.60
CA ILE A 130 3.08 -2.93 -7.35
C ILE A 130 2.61 -3.03 -5.90
N VAL A 131 2.31 -4.25 -5.43
CA VAL A 131 1.79 -4.49 -4.07
C VAL A 131 2.81 -4.07 -3.01
N ASN A 132 4.09 -4.49 -3.15
CA ASN A 132 5.14 -4.12 -2.20
C ASN A 132 5.25 -2.62 -2.00
N PHE A 133 5.32 -1.86 -3.10
CA PHE A 133 5.54 -0.42 -3.04
C PHE A 133 4.33 0.33 -2.49
N GLN A 134 3.16 0.16 -3.13
CA GLN A 134 2.00 0.99 -2.78
C GLN A 134 1.44 0.65 -1.39
N THR A 135 1.45 -0.61 -0.98
CA THR A 135 1.03 -1.02 0.37
C THR A 135 1.95 -0.44 1.45
N LEU A 136 3.27 -0.42 1.20
CA LEU A 136 4.20 0.23 2.14
C LEU A 136 3.91 1.72 2.30
N ILE A 137 3.72 2.45 1.20
CA ILE A 137 3.47 3.90 1.27
C ILE A 137 2.12 4.20 1.93
N ALA A 138 1.07 3.45 1.58
CA ALA A 138 -0.24 3.60 2.22
C ALA A 138 -0.17 3.32 3.73
N THR A 139 0.54 2.26 4.13
CA THR A 139 0.74 1.92 5.54
C THR A 139 1.55 2.99 6.27
N LYS A 140 2.63 3.50 5.67
CA LYS A 140 3.42 4.60 6.24
C LYS A 140 2.59 5.86 6.43
N ALA A 141 1.76 6.21 5.46
CA ALA A 141 0.83 7.34 5.56
C ALA A 141 -0.19 7.13 6.69
N ALA A 142 -0.76 5.92 6.82
CA ALA A 142 -1.69 5.58 7.89
C ALA A 142 -1.05 5.67 9.28
N ARG A 143 0.20 5.24 9.44
CA ARG A 143 0.97 5.42 10.69
C ARG A 143 1.16 6.89 11.03
N ILE A 144 1.52 7.71 10.04
CA ILE A 144 1.64 9.16 10.25
C ILE A 144 0.28 9.76 10.59
N ARG A 145 -0.78 9.36 9.88
CA ARG A 145 -2.15 9.82 10.15
C ARG A 145 -2.62 9.46 11.57
N SER A 146 -2.23 8.31 12.10
CA SER A 146 -2.66 7.83 13.42
C SER A 146 -2.18 8.69 14.60
N VAL A 147 -1.17 9.53 14.41
CA VAL A 147 -0.66 10.48 15.43
C VAL A 147 -1.13 11.92 15.22
N ILE A 148 -1.88 12.15 14.17
CA ILE A 148 -2.48 13.45 13.82
C ILE A 148 -3.98 13.36 14.09
N ASP A 149 -4.53 14.35 14.79
CA ASP A 149 -5.98 14.39 15.04
C ASP A 149 -6.73 14.88 13.79
N ASP A 150 -7.34 16.05 13.82
CA ASP A 150 -8.07 16.62 12.68
C ASP A 150 -7.19 17.49 11.76
N GLU A 151 -5.92 17.69 12.09
CA GLU A 151 -5.02 18.53 11.30
C GLU A 151 -4.77 17.91 9.91
N PRO A 152 -4.70 18.71 8.84
CA PRO A 152 -4.37 18.22 7.51
C PRO A 152 -2.97 17.62 7.42
N LEU A 153 -2.88 16.46 6.75
CA LEU A 153 -1.65 15.81 6.33
C LEU A 153 -1.44 16.05 4.83
N LEU A 154 -0.34 16.71 4.46
CA LEU A 154 0.02 17.02 3.08
C LEU A 154 1.22 16.16 2.66
N GLU A 155 1.12 15.52 1.49
CA GLU A 155 2.20 14.76 0.90
C GLU A 155 3.13 15.69 0.10
N PHE A 156 4.40 15.82 0.52
CA PHE A 156 5.41 16.73 -0.05
C PHE A 156 6.68 16.00 -0.52
N GLY A 157 6.58 14.72 -0.83
CA GLY A 157 7.72 13.85 -1.06
C GLY A 157 8.19 13.70 -2.51
N SER A 158 7.48 14.22 -3.50
CA SER A 158 7.72 13.94 -4.94
C SER A 158 9.19 13.99 -5.38
N ARG A 159 9.95 15.00 -4.94
CA ARG A 159 11.37 15.19 -5.29
C ARG A 159 12.32 14.19 -4.61
N ARG A 160 11.81 13.35 -3.70
CA ARG A 160 12.56 12.37 -2.91
C ARG A 160 12.21 10.93 -3.24
N ALA A 161 11.13 10.72 -3.98
CA ALA A 161 10.73 9.39 -4.42
C ALA A 161 11.77 8.78 -5.38
N GLN A 162 11.79 7.45 -5.43
CA GLN A 162 12.62 6.69 -6.37
C GLN A 162 11.94 6.70 -7.75
N GLU A 163 12.27 7.70 -8.58
CA GLU A 163 11.73 7.88 -9.92
C GLU A 163 10.32 8.52 -9.98
N MET A 164 9.91 8.92 -11.17
CA MET A 164 8.66 9.65 -11.39
C MET A 164 7.41 8.79 -11.13
N ASP A 165 7.44 7.51 -11.51
CA ASP A 165 6.33 6.59 -11.26
C ASP A 165 6.14 6.38 -9.76
N ALA A 166 7.23 6.22 -9.00
CA ALA A 166 7.16 6.13 -7.55
C ALA A 166 6.59 7.42 -6.92
N ALA A 167 6.94 8.60 -7.45
CA ALA A 167 6.35 9.85 -6.98
C ALA A 167 4.83 9.90 -7.24
N ILE A 168 4.37 9.47 -8.41
CA ILE A 168 2.96 9.54 -8.82
C ILE A 168 2.11 8.52 -8.03
N TRP A 169 2.49 7.24 -8.11
CA TRP A 169 1.74 6.15 -7.47
C TRP A 169 1.90 6.14 -5.95
N GLY A 170 3.06 6.58 -5.44
CA GLY A 170 3.28 6.79 -4.02
C GLY A 170 2.40 7.89 -3.43
N THR A 171 2.22 9.01 -4.16
CA THR A 171 1.25 10.05 -3.76
C THR A 171 -0.17 9.48 -3.67
N ARG A 172 -0.62 8.68 -4.66
CA ARG A 172 -1.93 8.04 -4.60
C ARG A 172 -2.07 7.12 -3.39
N ALA A 173 -1.07 6.29 -3.15
CA ALA A 173 -1.03 5.40 -2.00
C ALA A 173 -1.04 6.16 -0.65
N ALA A 174 -0.33 7.29 -0.57
CA ALA A 174 -0.34 8.15 0.61
C ALA A 174 -1.74 8.73 0.90
N VAL A 175 -2.53 9.04 -0.15
CA VAL A 175 -3.92 9.48 0.02
C VAL A 175 -4.79 8.35 0.56
N ILE A 176 -4.63 7.12 0.07
CA ILE A 176 -5.32 5.94 0.65
C ILE A 176 -5.02 5.82 2.15
N GLY A 177 -3.76 6.02 2.55
CA GLY A 177 -3.32 6.01 3.95
C GLY A 177 -3.70 7.25 4.77
N GLY A 178 -4.42 8.23 4.20
CA GLY A 178 -4.99 9.36 4.94
C GLY A 178 -4.36 10.74 4.68
N ALA A 179 -3.51 10.90 3.66
CA ALA A 179 -3.08 12.23 3.23
C ALA A 179 -4.25 12.99 2.58
N ASN A 180 -4.38 14.29 2.91
CA ASN A 180 -5.50 15.12 2.45
C ASN A 180 -5.24 15.82 1.12
N ALA A 181 -3.96 16.08 0.79
CA ALA A 181 -3.56 16.77 -0.44
C ALA A 181 -2.09 16.46 -0.75
N THR A 182 -1.65 16.87 -1.93
CA THR A 182 -0.26 16.68 -2.38
C THR A 182 0.29 17.94 -3.04
N SER A 183 1.62 18.07 -3.06
CA SER A 183 2.31 19.04 -3.91
C SER A 183 2.57 18.51 -5.35
N ASN A 184 2.29 17.24 -5.62
CA ASN A 184 2.51 16.61 -6.91
C ASN A 184 1.40 16.96 -7.89
N VAL A 185 1.64 17.95 -8.75
CA VAL A 185 0.67 18.44 -9.73
C VAL A 185 0.23 17.34 -10.71
N ARG A 186 1.13 16.43 -11.10
CA ARG A 186 0.81 15.32 -12.00
C ARG A 186 -0.12 14.32 -11.34
N ALA A 187 0.16 13.92 -10.11
CA ALA A 187 -0.70 13.02 -9.36
C ALA A 187 -2.07 13.67 -9.06
N GLY A 188 -2.09 14.95 -8.71
CA GLY A 188 -3.33 15.71 -8.56
C GLY A 188 -4.22 15.64 -9.79
N LYS A 189 -3.64 15.86 -10.98
CA LYS A 189 -4.37 15.76 -12.25
C LYS A 189 -4.85 14.34 -12.58
N MET A 190 -4.00 13.32 -12.28
CA MET A 190 -4.33 11.93 -12.66
C MET A 190 -5.40 11.29 -11.78
N PHE A 191 -5.40 11.61 -10.49
CA PHE A 191 -6.20 10.93 -9.48
C PHE A 191 -7.22 11.84 -8.78
N ASP A 192 -7.39 13.06 -9.30
CA ASP A 192 -8.29 14.08 -8.72
C ASP A 192 -7.98 14.39 -7.24
N ILE A 193 -6.68 14.46 -6.91
CA ILE A 193 -6.21 14.77 -5.56
C ILE A 193 -6.09 16.29 -5.42
N PRO A 194 -6.58 16.91 -4.33
CA PRO A 194 -6.35 18.31 -4.06
C PRO A 194 -4.86 18.65 -4.07
N VAL A 195 -4.48 19.68 -4.83
CA VAL A 195 -3.09 20.13 -4.89
C VAL A 195 -2.90 21.30 -3.92
N SER A 196 -1.93 21.16 -3.03
CA SER A 196 -1.58 22.17 -2.04
C SER A 196 -0.06 22.38 -2.01
N GLY A 197 0.34 23.61 -1.79
CA GLY A 197 1.74 23.99 -1.70
C GLY A 197 1.88 25.48 -1.48
N THR A 198 3.12 25.90 -1.27
CA THR A 198 3.47 27.30 -1.06
C THR A 198 4.65 27.64 -1.98
N HIS A 199 5.41 28.65 -1.67
CA HIS A 199 6.67 28.92 -2.35
C HIS A 199 7.87 28.27 -1.64
N ALA A 200 9.04 28.30 -2.25
CA ALA A 200 10.30 27.81 -1.69
C ALA A 200 11.20 28.98 -1.25
N HIS A 201 12.25 28.68 -0.47
CA HIS A 201 13.28 29.65 -0.08
C HIS A 201 13.90 30.39 -1.27
N ALA A 202 13.99 29.73 -2.44
CA ALA A 202 14.50 30.33 -3.66
C ALA A 202 13.74 31.60 -4.09
N LEU A 203 12.43 31.69 -3.80
CA LEU A 203 11.67 32.92 -4.07
C LEU A 203 12.19 34.08 -3.20
N VAL A 204 12.33 33.84 -1.89
CA VAL A 204 12.84 34.87 -0.95
C VAL A 204 14.26 35.26 -1.32
N GLN A 205 15.12 34.29 -1.66
CA GLN A 205 16.50 34.54 -2.10
C GLN A 205 16.56 35.35 -3.40
N ALA A 206 15.63 35.13 -4.34
CA ALA A 206 15.57 35.87 -5.60
C ALA A 206 15.25 37.36 -5.40
N TYR A 207 14.46 37.68 -4.39
CA TYR A 207 14.15 39.06 -4.01
C TYR A 207 15.16 39.64 -3.01
N GLY A 208 15.90 38.79 -2.28
CA GLY A 208 16.87 39.20 -1.26
C GLY A 208 16.26 39.65 0.07
N ASP A 209 14.94 39.69 0.17
CA ASP A 209 14.19 40.17 1.34
C ASP A 209 12.84 39.43 1.45
N ASP A 210 12.45 39.07 2.69
CA ASP A 210 11.21 38.32 2.94
C ASP A 210 9.98 39.18 2.58
N TYR A 211 9.96 40.44 2.89
CA TYR A 211 8.82 41.33 2.64
C TYR A 211 8.56 41.50 1.14
N ASP A 212 9.60 41.82 0.38
CA ASP A 212 9.49 42.02 -1.08
C ASP A 212 9.03 40.72 -1.80
N ALA A 213 9.57 39.57 -1.36
CA ALA A 213 9.17 38.27 -1.88
C ALA A 213 7.69 37.95 -1.57
N PHE A 214 7.25 38.20 -0.34
CA PHE A 214 5.87 37.93 0.08
C PHE A 214 4.87 38.89 -0.58
N MET A 215 5.23 40.16 -0.76
CA MET A 215 4.42 41.12 -1.54
C MET A 215 4.30 40.70 -3.00
N ALA A 216 5.37 40.23 -3.61
CA ALA A 216 5.34 39.74 -5.01
C ALA A 216 4.47 38.47 -5.12
N TYR A 217 4.58 37.53 -4.20
CA TYR A 217 3.73 36.34 -4.16
C TYR A 217 2.25 36.69 -3.99
N ALA A 218 1.95 37.55 -3.02
CA ALA A 218 0.60 38.04 -2.74
C ALA A 218 -0.01 38.87 -3.89
N GLY A 219 0.83 39.49 -4.73
CA GLY A 219 0.40 40.19 -5.94
C GLY A 219 -0.14 39.28 -7.04
N THR A 220 0.13 37.98 -6.97
CA THR A 220 -0.29 36.97 -7.97
C THR A 220 -1.18 35.87 -7.40
N HIS A 221 -1.21 35.69 -6.10
CA HIS A 221 -1.97 34.65 -5.40
C HIS A 221 -2.89 35.26 -4.34
N LYS A 222 -4.14 34.82 -4.35
CA LYS A 222 -5.11 35.27 -3.34
C LYS A 222 -4.92 34.55 -2.00
N ASP A 223 -4.71 33.23 -2.05
CA ASP A 223 -4.48 32.39 -0.89
C ASP A 223 -2.98 32.34 -0.58
N CYS A 224 -2.59 32.87 0.58
CA CYS A 224 -1.19 33.07 0.91
C CYS A 224 -0.79 32.32 2.18
N VAL A 225 0.20 31.43 2.03
CA VAL A 225 0.98 30.85 3.13
C VAL A 225 2.45 31.20 2.86
N PHE A 226 3.08 31.94 3.76
CA PHE A 226 4.44 32.43 3.57
C PHE A 226 5.46 31.52 4.27
N LEU A 227 6.54 31.14 3.58
CA LEU A 227 7.66 30.39 4.13
C LEU A 227 8.60 31.39 4.83
N VAL A 228 8.66 31.33 6.16
CA VAL A 228 9.20 32.41 6.99
C VAL A 228 10.58 32.14 7.56
N ASP A 229 11.21 31.03 7.25
CA ASP A 229 12.49 30.60 7.83
C ASP A 229 13.67 30.63 6.85
N THR A 230 13.64 31.56 5.87
CA THR A 230 14.75 31.71 4.92
C THR A 230 15.99 32.36 5.58
N TYR A 231 15.82 33.37 6.41
CA TYR A 231 16.90 34.06 7.08
C TYR A 231 16.76 34.01 8.61
N ASP A 232 15.79 34.72 9.18
CA ASP A 232 15.49 34.71 10.63
C ASP A 232 13.97 34.65 10.81
N THR A 233 13.48 33.49 11.24
CA THR A 233 12.04 33.22 11.37
C THR A 233 11.32 34.27 12.21
N LEU A 234 11.85 34.58 13.42
CA LEU A 234 11.15 35.38 14.42
C LEU A 234 11.38 36.88 14.27
N ARG A 235 12.52 37.27 13.70
CA ARG A 235 12.88 38.71 13.57
C ARG A 235 12.60 39.29 12.20
N LEU A 236 12.61 38.46 11.17
CA LEU A 236 12.42 38.88 9.75
C LEU A 236 11.17 38.25 9.12
N GLY A 237 11.13 36.94 8.98
CA GLY A 237 10.10 36.24 8.19
C GLY A 237 8.68 36.44 8.73
N VAL A 238 8.41 36.13 10.01
CA VAL A 238 7.06 36.30 10.59
C VAL A 238 6.64 37.76 10.65
N PRO A 239 7.47 38.73 11.06
CA PRO A 239 7.15 40.14 10.98
C PRO A 239 6.84 40.62 9.55
N ALA A 240 7.59 40.14 8.53
CA ALA A 240 7.34 40.45 7.12
C ALA A 240 5.98 39.90 6.66
N ALA A 241 5.66 38.65 7.00
CA ALA A 241 4.36 38.04 6.68
C ALA A 241 3.18 38.83 7.31
N ILE A 242 3.30 39.20 8.59
CA ILE A 242 2.28 40.01 9.26
C ILE A 242 2.15 41.38 8.61
N ARG A 243 3.26 42.03 8.26
CA ARG A 243 3.26 43.33 7.59
C ARG A 243 2.54 43.25 6.24
N VAL A 244 2.83 42.27 5.41
CA VAL A 244 2.15 42.05 4.12
C VAL A 244 0.66 41.82 4.32
N ALA A 245 0.28 40.96 5.29
CA ALA A 245 -1.12 40.71 5.60
C ALA A 245 -1.87 41.98 6.02
N ASN A 246 -1.23 42.84 6.88
CA ASN A 246 -1.82 44.11 7.29
C ASN A 246 -1.96 45.11 6.13
N GLU A 247 -0.97 45.20 5.24
CA GLU A 247 -0.97 46.15 4.12
C GLU A 247 -1.98 45.77 3.04
N LEU A 248 -2.16 44.49 2.78
CA LEU A 248 -3.05 44.00 1.74
C LEU A 248 -4.49 43.76 2.25
N GLY A 249 -4.67 43.46 3.53
CA GLY A 249 -5.98 43.23 4.15
C GLY A 249 -6.84 42.23 3.34
N ASP A 250 -8.06 42.61 3.04
CA ASP A 250 -9.03 41.78 2.31
C ASP A 250 -8.65 41.47 0.84
N LYS A 251 -7.55 42.02 0.34
CA LYS A 251 -7.07 41.70 -1.02
C LYS A 251 -6.51 40.30 -1.11
N ILE A 252 -6.07 39.73 0.01
CA ILE A 252 -5.57 38.35 0.10
C ILE A 252 -6.25 37.58 1.23
N ASN A 253 -6.25 36.28 1.14
CA ASN A 253 -6.56 35.38 2.24
C ASN A 253 -5.21 34.98 2.89
N PHE A 254 -4.85 35.65 3.99
CA PHE A 254 -3.67 35.24 4.74
C PHE A 254 -3.98 33.96 5.52
N LEU A 255 -3.63 32.80 4.95
CA LEU A 255 -3.91 31.49 5.54
C LEU A 255 -2.94 31.09 6.63
N GLY A 256 -1.72 31.66 6.63
CA GLY A 256 -0.74 31.36 7.65
C GLY A 256 0.72 31.42 7.18
N VAL A 257 1.57 30.77 7.96
CA VAL A 257 3.01 30.71 7.72
C VAL A 257 3.51 29.27 7.74
N ARG A 258 4.63 28.99 7.04
CA ARG A 258 5.29 27.69 7.03
C ARG A 258 6.72 27.80 7.56
N ILE A 259 7.09 26.80 8.36
CA ILE A 259 8.46 26.55 8.83
C ILE A 259 8.97 25.22 8.32
N ASP A 260 10.21 25.17 7.88
CA ASP A 260 10.87 24.01 7.27
C ASP A 260 12.18 23.65 8.02
N SER A 261 12.53 24.39 9.04
CA SER A 261 13.80 24.24 9.77
C SER A 261 13.73 24.71 11.23
N GLY A 262 14.79 24.40 11.99
CA GLY A 262 14.97 24.85 13.37
C GLY A 262 14.19 24.03 14.41
N ASP A 263 14.12 24.56 15.64
CA ASP A 263 13.32 23.94 16.72
C ASP A 263 11.83 24.23 16.49
N MET A 264 11.12 23.34 15.85
CA MET A 264 9.71 23.51 15.48
C MET A 264 8.80 23.67 16.69
N ALA A 265 9.10 23.02 17.83
CA ALA A 265 8.31 23.16 19.04
C ALA A 265 8.44 24.56 19.65
N TYR A 266 9.65 25.08 19.69
CA TYR A 266 9.90 26.43 20.16
C TYR A 266 9.36 27.49 19.19
N LEU A 267 9.72 27.35 17.90
CA LEU A 267 9.35 28.32 16.86
C LEU A 267 7.83 28.43 16.73
N SER A 268 7.11 27.32 16.65
CA SER A 268 5.65 27.36 16.48
C SER A 268 4.93 28.07 17.61
N LYS A 269 5.41 27.93 18.86
CA LYS A 269 4.85 28.68 19.99
C LYS A 269 5.10 30.20 19.89
N LYS A 270 6.32 30.56 19.48
CA LYS A 270 6.68 31.98 19.31
C LYS A 270 5.99 32.61 18.11
N ILE A 271 5.81 31.88 17.04
CA ILE A 271 5.04 32.30 15.88
C ILE A 271 3.58 32.53 16.27
N ARG A 272 2.99 31.61 17.03
CA ARG A 272 1.60 31.72 17.49
C ARG A 272 1.41 32.98 18.35
N GLU A 273 2.36 33.28 19.29
CA GLU A 273 2.35 34.48 20.07
C GLU A 273 2.38 35.77 19.21
N GLN A 274 3.19 35.81 18.15
CA GLN A 274 3.28 36.94 17.22
C GLN A 274 2.02 37.11 16.36
N LEU A 275 1.49 36.01 15.83
CA LEU A 275 0.29 36.04 15.01
C LEU A 275 -0.94 36.50 15.85
N ASP A 276 -1.09 35.96 17.05
CA ASP A 276 -2.18 36.35 17.97
C ASP A 276 -2.09 37.85 18.36
N ALA A 277 -0.90 38.33 18.70
CA ALA A 277 -0.65 39.73 19.04
C ALA A 277 -0.93 40.67 17.85
N ALA A 278 -0.77 40.19 16.64
CA ALA A 278 -1.05 40.95 15.41
C ALA A 278 -2.51 40.86 14.94
N GLY A 279 -3.39 40.09 15.62
CA GLY A 279 -4.80 39.97 15.29
C GLY A 279 -5.12 38.85 14.28
N TYR A 280 -4.22 37.84 14.12
CA TYR A 280 -4.38 36.70 13.24
C TYR A 280 -4.46 35.35 14.01
N PRO A 281 -5.45 35.18 14.93
CA PRO A 281 -5.56 33.95 15.73
C PRO A 281 -5.91 32.72 14.87
N ASP A 282 -6.56 32.92 13.71
CA ASP A 282 -6.97 31.83 12.81
C ASP A 282 -5.91 31.45 11.78
N ALA A 283 -4.84 32.25 11.62
CA ALA A 283 -3.74 31.94 10.71
C ALA A 283 -3.03 30.66 11.14
N LYS A 284 -2.83 29.73 10.20
CA LYS A 284 -2.30 28.39 10.43
C LYS A 284 -0.77 28.37 10.44
N ILE A 285 -0.21 27.46 11.22
CA ILE A 285 1.24 27.18 11.23
C ILE A 285 1.46 25.84 10.57
N TYR A 286 2.12 25.87 9.42
CA TYR A 286 2.50 24.69 8.64
C TYR A 286 3.90 24.26 9.04
N ALA A 287 4.10 22.97 9.31
CA ALA A 287 5.44 22.39 9.51
C ALA A 287 5.77 21.41 8.39
N SER A 288 6.98 21.47 7.91
CA SER A 288 7.54 20.53 6.94
C SER A 288 8.99 20.20 7.30
N ASN A 289 9.66 19.30 6.55
CA ASN A 289 11.00 18.78 6.78
C ASN A 289 11.11 17.58 7.73
N ASP A 290 11.63 16.47 7.22
CA ASP A 290 11.99 15.22 7.91
C ASP A 290 11.00 14.70 8.97
N LEU A 291 9.72 15.02 8.77
CA LEU A 291 8.64 14.58 9.63
C LEU A 291 8.30 13.10 9.39
N ASP A 292 7.99 12.41 10.47
CA ASP A 292 7.42 11.09 10.53
C ASP A 292 6.48 10.97 11.75
N GLU A 293 5.86 9.81 11.95
CA GLU A 293 4.96 9.56 13.08
C GLU A 293 5.64 9.83 14.43
N ASN A 294 6.92 9.47 14.59
CA ASN A 294 7.65 9.67 15.85
C ASN A 294 7.96 11.14 16.11
N THR A 295 8.39 11.85 15.08
CA THR A 295 8.70 13.29 15.18
C THR A 295 7.42 14.09 15.47
N ILE A 296 6.32 13.81 14.78
CA ILE A 296 5.03 14.46 14.98
C ILE A 296 4.51 14.20 16.39
N LEU A 297 4.52 12.95 16.85
CA LEU A 297 4.11 12.61 18.22
C LEU A 297 4.92 13.38 19.26
N ASN A 298 6.25 13.46 19.10
CA ASN A 298 7.11 14.21 20.00
C ASN A 298 6.81 15.72 19.99
N LEU A 299 6.58 16.31 18.82
CA LEU A 299 6.19 17.72 18.71
C LEU A 299 4.86 18.00 19.41
N LYS A 300 3.86 17.11 19.26
CA LYS A 300 2.58 17.21 19.97
C LYS A 300 2.75 17.07 21.49
N MET A 301 3.58 16.15 21.97
CA MET A 301 3.90 16.01 23.40
C MET A 301 4.58 17.29 23.96
N GLN A 302 5.40 17.96 23.17
CA GLN A 302 6.01 19.25 23.51
C GLN A 302 5.03 20.42 23.38
N LYS A 303 3.76 20.18 23.01
CA LYS A 303 2.72 21.19 22.80
C LYS A 303 3.11 22.21 21.72
N ALA A 304 3.73 21.74 20.64
CA ALA A 304 3.95 22.56 19.44
C ALA A 304 2.60 23.09 18.92
N LYS A 305 2.62 24.28 18.35
CA LYS A 305 1.43 24.95 17.80
C LYS A 305 1.45 24.81 16.27
N ILE A 306 1.31 23.58 15.81
CA ILE A 306 1.33 23.23 14.39
C ILE A 306 -0.07 22.79 14.00
N ASP A 307 -0.59 23.38 12.94
CA ASP A 307 -1.96 23.16 12.46
C ASP A 307 -2.00 22.33 11.18
N VAL A 308 -0.89 22.21 10.44
CA VAL A 308 -0.81 21.48 9.17
C VAL A 308 0.55 20.81 9.05
N TRP A 309 0.54 19.53 8.66
CA TRP A 309 1.72 18.70 8.55
C TRP A 309 2.08 18.40 7.09
N GLY A 310 3.21 18.92 6.62
CA GLY A 310 3.76 18.63 5.29
C GLY A 310 4.85 17.56 5.38
N VAL A 311 4.53 16.32 5.00
CA VAL A 311 5.45 15.19 5.15
C VAL A 311 6.00 14.78 3.78
N GLY A 312 7.32 14.68 3.69
CA GLY A 312 8.01 14.43 2.41
C GLY A 312 8.77 13.13 2.39
N THR A 313 10.08 13.21 2.61
CA THR A 313 11.06 12.12 2.40
C THR A 313 10.66 10.82 3.08
N LYS A 314 10.41 10.88 4.37
CA LYS A 314 10.16 9.69 5.19
C LYS A 314 8.87 8.96 4.84
N LEU A 315 7.87 9.68 4.32
CA LEU A 315 6.63 9.12 3.82
C LEU A 315 6.84 8.44 2.46
N ILE A 316 7.27 9.21 1.44
CA ILE A 316 7.26 8.73 0.05
C ILE A 316 8.30 7.64 -0.21
N THR A 317 9.30 7.50 0.63
CA THR A 317 10.33 6.46 0.53
C THR A 317 10.09 5.28 1.47
N ALA A 318 9.07 5.35 2.35
CA ALA A 318 8.91 4.39 3.45
C ALA A 318 10.26 4.09 4.13
N TYR A 319 11.00 5.14 4.48
CA TYR A 319 12.45 5.15 4.69
C TYR A 319 12.98 4.11 5.69
N ASP A 320 12.18 3.71 6.64
CA ASP A 320 12.49 2.75 7.70
C ASP A 320 12.11 1.30 7.36
N GLN A 321 11.49 1.08 6.17
CA GLN A 321 11.11 -0.25 5.70
C GLN A 321 11.29 -0.32 4.17
N PRO A 322 12.39 -0.88 3.65
CA PRO A 322 12.71 -0.81 2.21
C PRO A 322 11.81 -1.69 1.33
N ALA A 323 11.19 -2.74 1.90
CA ALA A 323 10.28 -3.63 1.17
C ALA A 323 9.25 -4.26 2.11
N LEU A 324 8.03 -4.48 1.63
CA LEU A 324 6.99 -5.24 2.35
C LEU A 324 7.38 -6.71 2.52
N GLY A 325 8.14 -7.24 1.57
CA GLY A 325 8.55 -8.63 1.57
C GLY A 325 7.43 -9.58 1.17
N ALA A 326 6.47 -9.11 0.36
CA ALA A 326 5.44 -9.94 -0.21
C ALA A 326 6.04 -11.03 -1.10
N VAL A 327 5.38 -12.16 -1.15
CA VAL A 327 5.78 -13.35 -1.91
C VAL A 327 4.61 -13.84 -2.74
N TYR A 328 4.93 -14.55 -3.83
CA TYR A 328 4.00 -15.18 -4.73
C TYR A 328 4.23 -16.69 -4.70
N LYS A 329 3.22 -17.49 -4.37
CA LYS A 329 3.40 -18.93 -4.19
C LYS A 329 2.27 -19.72 -4.82
N ILE A 330 2.63 -20.76 -5.57
CA ILE A 330 1.68 -21.75 -6.04
C ILE A 330 1.10 -22.52 -4.85
N VAL A 331 -0.22 -22.65 -4.80
CA VAL A 331 -0.96 -23.30 -3.71
C VAL A 331 -1.79 -24.49 -4.18
N SER A 332 -2.13 -24.53 -5.47
CA SER A 332 -2.82 -25.66 -6.10
C SER A 332 -2.48 -25.71 -7.58
N ILE A 333 -2.48 -26.90 -8.18
CA ILE A 333 -2.24 -27.12 -9.61
C ILE A 333 -2.99 -28.35 -10.09
N GLU A 334 -3.47 -28.32 -11.33
CA GLU A 334 -4.13 -29.43 -12.00
C GLU A 334 -3.17 -30.60 -12.29
N ASP A 335 -3.57 -31.80 -11.97
CA ASP A 335 -2.82 -33.01 -12.28
C ASP A 335 -3.04 -33.48 -13.75
N GLU A 336 -2.58 -34.68 -14.09
CA GLU A 336 -2.72 -35.24 -15.43
C GLU A 336 -4.16 -35.66 -15.77
N ASN A 337 -5.03 -35.76 -14.77
CA ASN A 337 -6.43 -36.18 -14.92
C ASN A 337 -7.40 -34.97 -14.87
N GLY A 338 -6.88 -33.73 -14.82
CA GLY A 338 -7.71 -32.54 -14.71
C GLY A 338 -8.21 -32.25 -13.28
N VAL A 339 -7.60 -32.87 -12.26
CA VAL A 339 -7.99 -32.68 -10.85
C VAL A 339 -7.02 -31.76 -10.15
N MET A 340 -7.55 -30.72 -9.50
CA MET A 340 -6.74 -29.79 -8.72
C MET A 340 -6.09 -30.51 -7.52
N GLN A 341 -4.79 -30.37 -7.40
CA GLN A 341 -3.98 -30.91 -6.32
C GLN A 341 -3.32 -29.77 -5.54
N ASP A 342 -3.52 -29.77 -4.25
CA ASP A 342 -2.90 -28.78 -3.38
C ASP A 342 -1.39 -28.99 -3.26
N THR A 343 -0.66 -27.89 -3.28
CA THR A 343 0.80 -27.89 -3.21
C THR A 343 1.31 -27.08 -2.02
N ILE A 344 2.45 -27.47 -1.47
CA ILE A 344 3.07 -26.81 -0.35
C ILE A 344 4.58 -26.71 -0.55
N LYS A 345 5.15 -25.54 -0.22
CA LYS A 345 6.60 -25.40 -0.08
C LYS A 345 7.01 -25.67 1.36
N LEU A 346 7.80 -26.73 1.59
CA LEU A 346 8.46 -26.95 2.86
C LEU A 346 9.80 -26.19 2.94
N SER A 347 10.14 -25.75 4.14
CA SER A 347 11.38 -25.05 4.43
C SER A 347 11.86 -25.41 5.83
N ASN A 348 13.18 -25.35 6.06
CA ASN A 348 13.75 -25.45 7.42
C ASN A 348 13.38 -24.23 8.29
N ASN A 349 12.94 -23.15 7.68
CA ASN A 349 12.38 -21.99 8.37
C ASN A 349 10.85 -22.11 8.35
N ALA A 350 10.24 -22.27 9.53
CA ALA A 350 8.79 -22.46 9.66
C ALA A 350 7.95 -21.31 9.04
N GLU A 351 8.44 -20.08 9.12
CA GLU A 351 7.80 -18.90 8.52
C GLU A 351 7.71 -18.97 6.99
N LYS A 352 8.49 -19.86 6.34
CA LYS A 352 8.51 -20.02 4.88
C LYS A 352 7.65 -21.17 4.38
N VAL A 353 6.94 -21.85 5.26
CA VAL A 353 6.00 -22.92 4.89
C VAL A 353 4.69 -22.28 4.44
N SER A 354 4.30 -22.48 3.16
CA SER A 354 3.06 -21.93 2.62
C SER A 354 1.83 -22.66 3.17
N THR A 355 0.65 -22.05 3.05
CA THR A 355 -0.62 -22.70 3.33
C THR A 355 -1.24 -23.15 2.00
N PRO A 356 -1.47 -24.47 1.78
CA PRO A 356 -1.94 -25.04 0.52
C PRO A 356 -3.43 -24.78 0.26
N GLY A 357 -3.84 -24.97 -1.00
CA GLY A 357 -5.22 -24.92 -1.44
C GLY A 357 -5.72 -23.54 -1.82
N LYS A 358 -6.81 -23.50 -2.59
CA LYS A 358 -7.50 -22.27 -2.97
C LYS A 358 -8.37 -21.79 -1.81
N LYS A 359 -8.09 -20.59 -1.28
CA LYS A 359 -8.65 -20.10 -0.03
C LYS A 359 -9.49 -18.83 -0.19
N GLN A 360 -10.37 -18.59 0.79
CA GLN A 360 -11.01 -17.31 1.07
C GLN A 360 -10.59 -16.86 2.45
N VAL A 361 -10.42 -15.56 2.61
CA VAL A 361 -10.22 -14.88 3.89
C VAL A 361 -11.54 -14.19 4.29
N TRP A 362 -11.98 -14.44 5.50
CA TRP A 362 -13.21 -13.86 6.05
C TRP A 362 -12.86 -12.96 7.21
N ARG A 363 -13.13 -11.68 7.09
CA ARG A 363 -13.01 -10.75 8.22
C ARG A 363 -14.21 -10.92 9.14
N ILE A 364 -13.94 -11.38 10.36
CA ILE A 364 -14.95 -11.62 11.36
C ILE A 364 -15.13 -10.36 12.21
N THR A 365 -16.31 -9.78 12.19
CA THR A 365 -16.66 -8.57 12.93
C THR A 365 -17.79 -8.85 13.91
N SER A 366 -17.62 -8.51 15.17
CA SER A 366 -18.69 -8.60 16.17
C SER A 366 -19.82 -7.62 15.84
N ARG A 367 -21.06 -8.12 15.73
CA ARG A 367 -22.22 -7.26 15.46
C ARG A 367 -22.53 -6.33 16.63
N GLU A 368 -22.34 -6.81 17.86
CA GLU A 368 -22.57 -6.02 19.07
C GLU A 368 -21.61 -4.82 19.18
N ARG A 369 -20.34 -5.04 18.89
CA ARG A 369 -19.26 -4.05 19.14
C ARG A 369 -18.83 -3.28 17.90
N ASN A 370 -19.19 -3.77 16.72
CA ASN A 370 -18.68 -3.28 15.44
C ASN A 370 -17.13 -3.22 15.41
N LYS A 371 -16.48 -4.26 15.97
CA LYS A 371 -15.04 -4.42 16.05
C LYS A 371 -14.62 -5.76 15.45
N THR A 372 -13.45 -5.77 14.79
CA THR A 372 -12.91 -6.98 14.19
C THR A 372 -12.45 -7.96 15.27
N GLU A 373 -12.83 -9.22 15.09
CA GLU A 373 -12.41 -10.32 15.96
C GLU A 373 -11.18 -11.06 15.40
N GLY A 374 -10.92 -10.96 14.13
CA GLY A 374 -9.80 -11.59 13.43
C GLY A 374 -10.19 -11.97 12.00
N ASP A 375 -9.23 -12.45 11.25
CA ASP A 375 -9.43 -12.98 9.91
C ASP A 375 -9.39 -14.51 9.94
N TYR A 376 -10.40 -15.13 9.33
CA TYR A 376 -10.60 -16.57 9.31
C TYR A 376 -10.46 -17.11 7.90
N ILE A 377 -9.51 -18.01 7.68
CA ILE A 377 -9.17 -18.55 6.37
C ILE A 377 -9.81 -19.93 6.19
N THR A 378 -10.65 -20.04 5.15
CA THR A 378 -11.31 -21.28 4.74
C THR A 378 -10.93 -21.67 3.32
N PHE A 379 -11.33 -22.85 2.85
CA PHE A 379 -11.43 -23.12 1.42
C PHE A 379 -12.59 -22.31 0.80
N THR A 380 -12.54 -22.12 -0.52
CA THR A 380 -13.48 -21.24 -1.23
C THR A 380 -14.92 -21.76 -1.30
N ASP A 381 -15.15 -23.00 -1.01
CA ASP A 381 -16.47 -23.66 -0.97
C ASP A 381 -17.22 -23.50 0.37
N THR A 382 -16.59 -22.87 1.34
CA THR A 382 -17.18 -22.64 2.67
C THR A 382 -17.74 -21.22 2.75
N ASP A 383 -19.04 -21.07 3.01
CA ASP A 383 -19.64 -19.79 3.40
C ASP A 383 -19.72 -19.69 4.94
N VAL A 384 -18.89 -18.82 5.51
CA VAL A 384 -18.80 -18.63 6.96
C VAL A 384 -20.06 -18.00 7.53
N ASN A 385 -20.86 -17.29 6.75
CA ASN A 385 -22.12 -16.70 7.21
C ASN A 385 -23.23 -17.74 7.44
N GLU A 386 -23.06 -18.98 6.97
CA GLU A 386 -23.97 -20.09 7.27
C GLU A 386 -23.69 -20.75 8.65
N LEU A 387 -22.61 -20.35 9.33
CA LEU A 387 -22.19 -20.91 10.61
C LEU A 387 -22.80 -20.12 11.79
N ASP A 388 -23.31 -20.83 12.81
CA ASP A 388 -23.79 -20.22 14.07
C ASP A 388 -22.63 -19.67 14.92
N GLU A 389 -21.45 -20.26 14.80
CA GLU A 389 -20.24 -19.87 15.53
C GLU A 389 -18.99 -20.22 14.73
N VAL A 390 -17.93 -19.44 14.92
CA VAL A 390 -16.60 -19.68 14.34
C VAL A 390 -15.61 -19.99 15.43
N TYR A 391 -14.97 -21.18 15.35
CA TYR A 391 -13.86 -21.54 16.22
C TYR A 391 -12.54 -21.11 15.57
N MET A 392 -11.96 -20.07 16.10
CA MET A 392 -10.70 -19.49 15.64
C MET A 392 -9.55 -19.96 16.52
N PHE A 393 -8.44 -20.40 15.92
CA PHE A 393 -7.25 -20.82 16.66
C PHE A 393 -5.98 -20.48 15.89
N HIS A 394 -4.96 -20.09 16.64
CA HIS A 394 -3.67 -19.74 16.06
C HIS A 394 -3.03 -20.97 15.36
N PRO A 395 -2.64 -20.88 14.07
CA PRO A 395 -2.22 -22.04 13.27
C PRO A 395 -1.00 -22.80 13.82
N THR A 396 -0.14 -22.13 14.60
CA THR A 396 1.05 -22.71 15.23
C THR A 396 0.84 -23.01 16.71
N TYR A 397 0.22 -22.06 17.45
CA TYR A 397 0.00 -22.17 18.88
C TYR A 397 -1.48 -22.46 19.16
N THR A 398 -1.94 -23.65 18.80
CA THR A 398 -3.36 -24.05 18.78
C THR A 398 -4.09 -23.93 20.12
N TYR A 399 -3.36 -23.77 21.23
CA TYR A 399 -3.93 -23.46 22.55
C TYR A 399 -4.41 -22.00 22.67
N ILE A 400 -3.97 -21.12 21.78
CA ILE A 400 -4.50 -19.76 21.65
C ILE A 400 -5.70 -19.86 20.71
N ASN A 401 -6.89 -19.79 21.28
CA ASN A 401 -8.13 -19.96 20.52
C ASN A 401 -9.29 -19.18 21.15
N LYS A 402 -10.33 -18.97 20.34
CA LYS A 402 -11.59 -18.38 20.77
C LYS A 402 -12.75 -18.88 19.91
N THR A 403 -13.96 -18.85 20.46
CA THR A 403 -15.20 -19.06 19.72
C THR A 403 -15.93 -17.73 19.59
N VAL A 404 -16.23 -17.33 18.37
CA VAL A 404 -16.97 -16.10 18.06
C VAL A 404 -18.39 -16.44 17.66
N LYS A 405 -19.37 -15.76 18.27
CA LYS A 405 -20.81 -15.85 17.97
C LYS A 405 -21.33 -14.45 17.66
N ASP A 406 -22.49 -14.37 17.03
CA ASP A 406 -23.12 -13.10 16.66
C ASP A 406 -22.15 -12.16 15.90
N PHE A 407 -21.67 -12.66 14.79
CA PHE A 407 -20.71 -11.99 13.94
C PHE A 407 -21.28 -11.70 12.55
N GLU A 408 -20.60 -10.82 11.83
CA GLU A 408 -20.66 -10.66 10.39
C GLU A 408 -19.33 -11.14 9.81
N ALA A 409 -19.38 -11.97 8.78
CA ALA A 409 -18.20 -12.42 8.05
C ALA A 409 -18.19 -11.77 6.66
N VAL A 410 -17.19 -10.93 6.40
CA VAL A 410 -17.03 -10.25 5.11
C VAL A 410 -15.87 -10.90 4.35
N PRO A 411 -16.08 -11.38 3.09
CA PRO A 411 -14.99 -11.93 2.30
C PRO A 411 -14.02 -10.82 1.91
N LEU A 412 -12.74 -11.01 2.22
CA LEU A 412 -11.67 -10.06 1.88
C LEU A 412 -11.35 -10.12 0.38
N LEU A 413 -11.24 -11.34 -0.18
CA LEU A 413 -10.93 -11.51 -1.59
C LEU A 413 -12.20 -11.41 -2.43
N VAL A 414 -12.28 -10.37 -3.27
CA VAL A 414 -13.36 -10.14 -4.23
C VAL A 414 -12.88 -10.39 -5.67
N ASP A 415 -13.79 -10.74 -6.57
CA ASP A 415 -13.47 -11.01 -7.97
C ASP A 415 -13.09 -9.71 -8.70
N ILE A 416 -11.91 -9.67 -9.30
CA ILE A 416 -11.39 -8.54 -10.07
C ILE A 416 -11.42 -8.86 -11.56
N PHE A 417 -10.88 -10.00 -11.96
CA PHE A 417 -10.96 -10.53 -13.32
C PHE A 417 -11.57 -11.93 -13.29
N ASP A 418 -12.38 -12.22 -14.27
CA ASP A 418 -12.86 -13.57 -14.58
C ASP A 418 -12.41 -13.94 -15.98
N LYS A 419 -11.50 -14.93 -16.10
CA LYS A 419 -10.94 -15.44 -17.37
C LYS A 419 -10.51 -14.34 -18.33
N GLY A 420 -9.78 -13.34 -17.81
CA GLY A 420 -9.24 -12.22 -18.57
C GLY A 420 -10.16 -11.00 -18.68
N GLU A 421 -11.43 -11.13 -18.30
CA GLU A 421 -12.40 -10.02 -18.35
C GLU A 421 -12.46 -9.31 -17.00
N LEU A 422 -12.35 -7.97 -17.02
CA LEU A 422 -12.49 -7.16 -15.80
C LEU A 422 -13.96 -7.15 -15.35
N VAL A 423 -14.22 -7.66 -14.15
CA VAL A 423 -15.58 -7.73 -13.56
C VAL A 423 -15.77 -6.78 -12.38
N TYR A 424 -14.71 -6.13 -11.92
CA TYR A 424 -14.71 -5.22 -10.78
C TYR A 424 -14.84 -3.75 -11.20
N ASN A 425 -15.69 -3.02 -10.51
CA ASN A 425 -15.80 -1.57 -10.67
C ASN A 425 -14.85 -0.87 -9.69
N LEU A 426 -13.79 -0.26 -10.22
CA LEU A 426 -12.85 0.49 -9.40
C LEU A 426 -13.54 1.69 -8.74
N PRO A 427 -13.51 1.81 -7.40
CA PRO A 427 -14.04 2.98 -6.72
C PRO A 427 -13.13 4.20 -6.94
N THR A 428 -13.65 5.38 -6.67
CA THR A 428 -12.88 6.62 -6.67
C THR A 428 -11.88 6.63 -5.51
N LEU A 429 -10.81 7.40 -5.65
CA LEU A 429 -9.81 7.51 -4.58
C LEU A 429 -10.39 8.05 -3.27
N ALA A 430 -11.37 8.96 -3.34
CA ALA A 430 -12.06 9.48 -2.16
C ALA A 430 -12.90 8.39 -1.45
N GLU A 431 -13.58 7.52 -2.20
CA GLU A 431 -14.31 6.37 -1.64
C GLU A 431 -13.35 5.38 -0.99
N ILE A 432 -12.19 5.11 -1.61
CA ILE A 432 -11.15 4.23 -1.05
C ILE A 432 -10.61 4.81 0.27
N GLN A 433 -10.31 6.10 0.32
CA GLN A 433 -9.82 6.75 1.54
C GLN A 433 -10.85 6.69 2.68
N ASP A 434 -12.12 6.96 2.38
CA ASP A 434 -13.20 6.86 3.39
C ASP A 434 -13.42 5.42 3.85
N TYR A 435 -13.31 4.45 2.94
CA TYR A 435 -13.35 3.03 3.26
C TYR A 435 -12.21 2.63 4.19
N ALA A 436 -10.97 2.98 3.84
CA ALA A 436 -9.78 2.68 4.66
C ALA A 436 -9.91 3.23 6.09
N ARG A 437 -10.44 4.45 6.24
CA ARG A 437 -10.70 5.04 7.55
C ARG A 437 -11.72 4.23 8.34
N LYS A 438 -12.83 3.81 7.70
CA LYS A 438 -13.87 3.00 8.35
C LYS A 438 -13.34 1.64 8.80
N GLU A 439 -12.51 0.99 7.97
CA GLU A 439 -11.87 -0.28 8.33
C GLU A 439 -10.90 -0.09 9.50
N TYR A 440 -10.10 0.98 9.49
CA TYR A 440 -9.23 1.32 10.61
C TYR A 440 -10.02 1.54 11.92
N ASP A 441 -11.18 2.17 11.87
CA ASP A 441 -12.02 2.41 13.05
C ASP A 441 -12.58 1.12 13.66
N LYS A 442 -12.74 0.05 12.86
CA LYS A 442 -13.17 -1.27 13.34
C LYS A 442 -12.09 -2.02 14.12
N LEU A 443 -10.80 -1.71 13.94
CA LEU A 443 -9.74 -2.32 14.73
C LEU A 443 -9.85 -1.92 16.21
N TRP A 444 -9.46 -2.83 17.10
CA TRP A 444 -9.23 -2.51 18.50
C TRP A 444 -7.97 -1.66 18.67
N ASP A 445 -7.92 -0.85 19.72
CA ASP A 445 -6.84 0.10 19.95
C ASP A 445 -5.48 -0.59 20.18
N GLU A 446 -5.48 -1.81 20.73
CA GLU A 446 -4.26 -2.61 20.90
C GLU A 446 -3.54 -2.97 19.61
N TYR A 447 -4.26 -3.11 18.48
CA TYR A 447 -3.66 -3.35 17.16
C TYR A 447 -3.16 -2.07 16.47
N LYS A 448 -3.61 -0.90 16.95
CA LYS A 448 -3.28 0.41 16.37
C LYS A 448 -2.02 1.04 16.96
N ARG A 449 -1.43 0.46 17.99
CA ARG A 449 -0.27 1.03 18.68
C ARG A 449 0.90 1.17 17.72
N LEU A 450 1.59 2.30 17.79
CA LEU A 450 2.82 2.52 17.03
C LEU A 450 3.99 1.70 17.56
N LEU A 451 3.99 1.42 18.84
CA LEU A 451 5.02 0.67 19.54
C LEU A 451 4.41 -0.55 20.19
N ASN A 452 4.94 -1.71 19.86
CA ASN A 452 4.54 -3.01 20.41
C ASN A 452 3.02 -3.24 20.33
N PRO A 453 2.43 -3.21 19.11
CA PRO A 453 1.03 -3.55 18.94
C PRO A 453 0.78 -5.01 19.30
N GLN A 454 -0.47 -5.35 19.61
CA GLN A 454 -0.87 -6.75 19.74
C GLN A 454 -0.92 -7.42 18.36
N ASP A 455 -0.54 -8.69 18.29
CA ASP A 455 -0.69 -9.49 17.07
C ASP A 455 -2.18 -9.68 16.75
N TYR A 456 -2.55 -9.37 15.51
CA TYR A 456 -3.92 -9.57 15.02
C TYR A 456 -4.14 -11.05 14.68
N PRO A 457 -5.29 -11.65 15.08
CA PRO A 457 -5.58 -13.05 14.78
C PRO A 457 -5.81 -13.27 13.28
N VAL A 458 -4.96 -14.09 12.66
CA VAL A 458 -5.13 -14.64 11.31
C VAL A 458 -5.15 -16.15 11.45
N ASP A 459 -6.34 -16.72 11.47
CA ASP A 459 -6.57 -18.08 11.88
C ASP A 459 -7.07 -18.96 10.73
N LEU A 460 -6.75 -20.23 10.77
CA LEU A 460 -7.16 -21.20 9.77
C LEU A 460 -8.40 -21.96 10.23
N SER A 461 -9.28 -22.32 9.30
CA SER A 461 -10.29 -23.33 9.56
C SER A 461 -9.63 -24.67 9.88
N GLN A 462 -10.32 -25.53 10.62
CA GLN A 462 -9.82 -26.86 10.94
C GLN A 462 -9.45 -27.65 9.68
N GLU A 463 -10.22 -27.49 8.61
CA GLU A 463 -9.99 -28.19 7.33
C GLU A 463 -8.72 -27.70 6.64
N VAL A 464 -8.51 -26.39 6.53
CA VAL A 464 -7.31 -25.81 5.92
C VAL A 464 -6.06 -26.18 6.74
N TRP A 465 -6.17 -26.09 8.06
CA TRP A 465 -5.10 -26.49 8.96
C TRP A 465 -4.75 -27.99 8.82
N GLN A 466 -5.75 -28.87 8.80
CA GLN A 466 -5.56 -30.31 8.68
C GLN A 466 -4.93 -30.66 7.32
N ASN A 467 -5.43 -30.09 6.23
CA ASN A 467 -4.84 -30.27 4.89
C ASN A 467 -3.36 -29.89 4.85
N LYS A 468 -3.01 -28.77 5.49
CA LYS A 468 -1.60 -28.33 5.63
C LYS A 468 -0.76 -29.37 6.38
N MET A 469 -1.26 -29.89 7.49
CA MET A 469 -0.53 -30.88 8.30
C MET A 469 -0.38 -32.21 7.54
N ASP A 470 -1.42 -32.70 6.88
CA ASP A 470 -1.41 -33.93 6.10
C ASP A 470 -0.41 -33.86 4.94
N LEU A 471 -0.35 -32.72 4.24
CA LEU A 471 0.63 -32.50 3.17
C LEU A 471 2.08 -32.49 3.70
N ILE A 472 2.33 -31.84 4.83
CA ILE A 472 3.63 -31.84 5.47
C ILE A 472 4.06 -33.27 5.80
N ASP A 473 3.19 -34.05 6.43
CA ASP A 473 3.45 -35.42 6.82
C ASP A 473 3.68 -36.34 5.62
N ARG A 474 2.86 -36.20 4.57
CA ARG A 474 3.02 -36.95 3.32
C ARG A 474 4.40 -36.73 2.70
N ILE A 475 4.77 -35.47 2.49
CA ILE A 475 6.04 -35.12 1.84
C ILE A 475 7.25 -35.57 2.68
N ARG A 476 7.16 -35.46 4.02
CA ARG A 476 8.22 -35.94 4.90
C ARG A 476 8.40 -37.46 4.83
N LYS A 477 7.30 -38.22 4.81
CA LYS A 477 7.34 -39.68 4.64
C LYS A 477 7.94 -40.09 3.29
N GLU A 478 7.52 -39.43 2.20
CA GLU A 478 8.09 -39.68 0.87
C GLU A 478 9.59 -39.36 0.80
N ALA A 479 10.03 -38.29 1.43
CA ALA A 479 11.43 -37.91 1.47
C ALA A 479 12.28 -38.93 2.27
N GLN A 480 11.76 -39.46 3.38
CA GLN A 480 12.42 -40.51 4.16
C GLN A 480 12.56 -41.80 3.34
N GLN A 481 11.47 -42.26 2.71
CA GLN A 481 11.52 -43.48 1.87
C GLN A 481 12.51 -43.36 0.70
N LYS A 482 12.58 -42.19 0.04
CA LYS A 482 13.55 -41.94 -1.06
C LYS A 482 15.00 -41.79 -0.52
N GLY A 483 15.18 -41.39 0.74
CA GLY A 483 16.48 -41.28 1.40
C GLY A 483 17.05 -42.64 1.87
N GLU A 484 16.18 -43.61 2.13
CA GLU A 484 16.58 -44.96 2.52
C GLU A 484 17.00 -45.85 1.33
N VAL A 485 16.70 -45.44 0.11
CA VAL A 485 17.07 -46.14 -1.15
C VAL A 485 18.48 -45.77 -1.65
N LYS A 486 19.24 -45.01 -0.91
CA LYS A 486 20.66 -44.72 -1.11
C LYS A 486 21.49 -45.42 -0.03
#